data_385e8721fc4083f714819b48d135c64f
#
_entry.id   385e8721fc4083f714819b48d135c64f
#
_cell.length_a   1.000
_cell.length_b   1.000
_cell.length_c   1.000
_cell.angle_alpha   90.00
_cell.angle_beta   90.00
_cell.angle_gamma   90.00
#
_symmetry.space_group_name_H-M   'P 1'
#
loop_
_entity.id
_entity.type
_entity.pdbx_description
1 polymer ?
#
loop_
_entity_poly.entity_id
_entity_poly.type
_entity_poly.pdbx_seq_one_letter_code
_entity_poly.pdbx_strand_id
1 'polypeptide(L)'
;TRNKLIVIPVNSHFDTIVEDSTVPNPLVSVKTIHGKWLNLYEAEKNMSPAEIQNAIYEFLDAKGIQYQADSNKRGSQRKYPTGTCAIMNGTNNVNYVLWALSDFNQVNVAHATKESVISSLVLLLDFVNTQSQGDECYIPLAGTGMSRTSLSHKESLHTILSTIDLYREKLVGIVNVVIYNGDKSKVSIFDR
;
A
#
# COMPACT_ATOMS: atom_id res chain seq x y z
N THR A 1 10.14 14.69 18.24
CA THR A 1 10.40 13.48 17.43
C THR A 1 9.49 13.57 16.22
N ARG A 2 10.02 13.44 15.00
CA ARG A 2 9.19 13.41 13.77
C ARG A 2 8.34 12.15 13.76
N ASN A 3 7.13 12.25 13.25
CA ASN A 3 6.32 11.06 13.01
C ASN A 3 6.90 10.27 11.83
N LYS A 4 6.53 9.00 11.78
CA LYS A 4 6.91 8.09 10.69
C LYS A 4 5.65 7.64 9.96
N LEU A 5 5.68 7.75 8.65
CA LEU A 5 4.65 7.20 7.77
C LEU A 5 5.17 5.93 7.11
N ILE A 6 4.59 4.80 7.46
CA ILE A 6 4.95 3.51 6.87
C ILE A 6 3.90 3.16 5.82
N VAL A 7 4.31 3.10 4.56
CA VAL A 7 3.43 2.76 3.45
C VAL A 7 3.22 1.26 3.37
N ILE A 8 1.96 0.86 3.33
CA ILE A 8 1.52 -0.53 3.18
C ILE A 8 0.76 -0.64 1.85
N PRO A 9 1.35 -1.27 0.81
CA PRO A 9 0.64 -1.55 -0.42
C PRO A 9 -0.51 -2.52 -0.17
N VAL A 10 -1.70 -2.12 -0.55
CA VAL A 10 -2.95 -2.90 -0.38
C VAL A 10 -3.66 -3.06 -1.72
N ASN A 11 -4.71 -3.89 -1.76
CA ASN A 11 -5.59 -3.97 -2.93
C ASN A 11 -6.60 -2.81 -2.96
N SER A 12 -7.21 -2.57 -4.12
CA SER A 12 -8.19 -1.49 -4.34
C SER A 12 -9.47 -1.59 -3.51
N HIS A 13 -9.72 -2.74 -2.88
CA HIS A 13 -10.87 -2.95 -1.99
C HIS A 13 -10.51 -2.75 -0.51
N PHE A 14 -9.24 -2.54 -0.18
CA PHE A 14 -8.77 -2.45 1.21
C PHE A 14 -9.26 -3.63 2.07
N ASP A 15 -9.20 -4.85 1.53
CA ASP A 15 -9.63 -6.04 2.26
C ASP A 15 -8.84 -6.21 3.57
N THR A 16 -9.50 -6.63 4.63
CA THR A 16 -8.90 -6.79 5.96
C THR A 16 -8.89 -8.24 6.46
N ILE A 17 -9.46 -9.18 5.70
CA ILE A 17 -9.49 -10.59 6.06
C ILE A 17 -8.22 -11.27 5.56
N VAL A 18 -7.35 -11.67 6.50
CA VAL A 18 -6.11 -12.41 6.20
C VAL A 18 -6.43 -13.89 6.09
N GLU A 19 -5.99 -14.50 5.00
CA GLU A 19 -6.19 -15.92 4.74
C GLU A 19 -4.83 -16.60 4.51
N ASP A 20 -4.73 -17.84 4.95
CA ASP A 20 -3.51 -18.60 4.77
C ASP A 20 -3.35 -19.16 3.35
N SER A 21 -2.21 -19.83 3.09
CA SER A 21 -1.89 -20.34 1.75
C SER A 21 -2.69 -21.57 1.33
N THR A 22 -3.59 -22.09 2.18
CA THR A 22 -4.49 -23.21 1.83
C THR A 22 -5.71 -22.71 1.10
N VAL A 23 -6.06 -21.42 1.25
CA VAL A 23 -7.18 -20.80 0.54
C VAL A 23 -6.72 -20.41 -0.88
N PRO A 24 -7.38 -20.95 -1.92
CA PRO A 24 -7.12 -20.51 -3.29
C PRO A 24 -7.48 -19.03 -3.46
N ASN A 25 -6.57 -18.24 -4.01
CA ASN A 25 -6.74 -16.79 -4.23
C ASN A 25 -7.23 -16.06 -2.95
N PRO A 26 -6.41 -16.00 -1.90
CA PRO A 26 -6.78 -15.36 -0.63
C PRO A 26 -7.08 -13.87 -0.83
N LEU A 27 -8.02 -13.33 -0.06
CA LEU A 27 -8.34 -11.90 -0.05
C LEU A 27 -7.10 -11.08 0.31
N VAL A 28 -6.47 -11.44 1.43
CA VAL A 28 -5.16 -10.93 1.80
C VAL A 28 -4.29 -12.10 2.23
N SER A 29 -3.19 -12.34 1.52
CA SER A 29 -2.28 -13.43 1.90
C SER A 29 -1.44 -13.04 3.11
N VAL A 30 -1.35 -13.95 4.09
CA VAL A 30 -0.46 -13.81 5.28
C VAL A 30 1.02 -13.58 4.91
N LYS A 31 1.44 -13.94 3.70
CA LYS A 31 2.83 -13.78 3.23
C LYS A 31 3.14 -12.36 2.73
N THR A 32 2.13 -11.55 2.46
CA THR A 32 2.30 -10.18 1.96
C THR A 32 2.62 -9.19 3.07
N ILE A 33 3.16 -8.02 2.71
CA ILE A 33 3.32 -6.89 3.65
C ILE A 33 1.96 -6.51 4.22
N HIS A 34 0.91 -6.47 3.40
CA HIS A 34 -0.46 -6.19 3.81
C HIS A 34 -0.96 -7.16 4.88
N GLY A 35 -0.85 -8.47 4.65
CA GLY A 35 -1.31 -9.46 5.63
C GLY A 35 -0.50 -9.43 6.93
N LYS A 36 0.81 -9.23 6.85
CA LYS A 36 1.65 -9.08 8.04
C LYS A 36 1.30 -7.83 8.84
N TRP A 37 1.03 -6.72 8.15
CA TRP A 37 0.57 -5.50 8.79
C TRP A 37 -0.78 -5.68 9.48
N LEU A 38 -1.77 -6.31 8.83
CA LEU A 38 -3.08 -6.58 9.42
C LEU A 38 -2.95 -7.37 10.72
N ASN A 39 -2.24 -8.50 10.71
CA ASN A 39 -2.03 -9.30 11.92
C ASN A 39 -1.34 -8.51 13.04
N LEU A 40 -0.37 -7.66 12.70
CA LEU A 40 0.29 -6.78 13.66
C LEU A 40 -0.68 -5.73 14.21
N TYR A 41 -1.47 -5.10 13.34
CA TYR A 41 -2.37 -4.01 13.69
C TYR A 41 -3.55 -4.50 14.53
N GLU A 42 -4.12 -5.66 14.20
CA GLU A 42 -5.13 -6.34 15.01
C GLU A 42 -4.64 -6.56 16.45
N ALA A 43 -3.43 -7.09 16.60
CA ALA A 43 -2.84 -7.33 17.91
C ALA A 43 -2.50 -6.02 18.66
N GLU A 44 -1.95 -5.01 17.94
CA GLU A 44 -1.56 -3.72 18.53
C GLU A 44 -2.77 -2.92 19.02
N LYS A 45 -3.86 -2.92 18.26
CA LYS A 45 -5.07 -2.12 18.55
C LYS A 45 -6.17 -2.91 19.22
N ASN A 46 -6.03 -4.22 19.35
CA ASN A 46 -7.08 -5.13 19.80
C ASN A 46 -8.39 -4.92 19.03
N MET A 47 -8.28 -4.82 17.72
CA MET A 47 -9.39 -4.62 16.77
C MET A 47 -9.58 -5.87 15.91
N SER A 48 -10.82 -6.21 15.63
CA SER A 48 -11.17 -7.24 14.66
C SER A 48 -10.98 -6.77 13.22
N PRO A 49 -10.87 -7.67 12.22
CA PRO A 49 -10.84 -7.29 10.80
C PRO A 49 -12.01 -6.39 10.38
N ALA A 50 -13.21 -6.62 10.92
CA ALA A 50 -14.39 -5.81 10.61
C ALA A 50 -14.28 -4.37 11.17
N GLU A 51 -13.73 -4.21 12.36
CA GLU A 51 -13.50 -2.89 12.96
C GLU A 51 -12.42 -2.11 12.20
N ILE A 52 -11.35 -2.79 11.77
CA ILE A 52 -10.31 -2.18 10.91
C ILE A 52 -10.93 -1.76 9.57
N GLN A 53 -11.77 -2.62 8.96
CA GLN A 53 -12.46 -2.30 7.70
C GLN A 53 -13.33 -1.06 7.84
N ASN A 54 -14.09 -0.96 8.93
CA ASN A 54 -14.94 0.19 9.19
C ASN A 54 -14.11 1.48 9.41
N ALA A 55 -13.02 1.41 10.15
CA ALA A 55 -12.13 2.56 10.35
C ALA A 55 -11.52 3.06 9.02
N ILE A 56 -11.16 2.16 8.11
CA ILE A 56 -10.71 2.52 6.75
C ILE A 56 -11.84 3.21 5.98
N TYR A 57 -13.06 2.68 6.02
CA TYR A 57 -14.20 3.28 5.34
C TYR A 57 -14.53 4.68 5.89
N GLU A 58 -14.56 4.83 7.21
CA GLU A 58 -14.79 6.11 7.87
C GLU A 58 -13.77 7.17 7.42
N PHE A 59 -12.50 6.79 7.34
CA PHE A 59 -11.46 7.71 6.85
C PHE A 59 -11.71 8.11 5.39
N LEU A 60 -11.98 7.16 4.50
CA LEU A 60 -12.19 7.41 3.07
C LEU A 60 -13.48 8.20 2.81
N ASP A 61 -14.56 7.88 3.52
CA ASP A 61 -15.84 8.58 3.45
C ASP A 61 -15.69 10.03 3.95
N ALA A 62 -14.97 10.26 5.05
CA ALA A 62 -14.68 11.59 5.58
C ALA A 62 -13.85 12.46 4.62
N LYS A 63 -13.04 11.84 3.76
CA LYS A 63 -12.29 12.51 2.69
C LYS A 63 -13.08 12.65 1.39
N GLY A 64 -14.32 12.18 1.34
CA GLY A 64 -15.18 12.23 0.15
C GLY A 64 -14.70 11.34 -1.00
N ILE A 65 -13.89 10.32 -0.71
CA ILE A 65 -13.36 9.41 -1.73
C ILE A 65 -14.48 8.50 -2.23
N GLN A 66 -14.77 8.59 -3.53
CA GLN A 66 -15.81 7.79 -4.16
C GLN A 66 -15.35 6.36 -4.41
N TYR A 67 -16.26 5.41 -4.33
CA TYR A 67 -16.04 4.01 -4.64
C TYR A 67 -17.08 3.48 -5.63
N GLN A 68 -16.75 2.38 -6.30
CA GLN A 68 -17.68 1.58 -7.08
C GLN A 68 -18.13 0.38 -6.23
N ALA A 69 -19.43 0.10 -6.23
CA ALA A 69 -19.95 -1.12 -5.59
C ALA A 69 -19.56 -2.35 -6.42
N ASP A 70 -18.97 -3.35 -5.76
CA ASP A 70 -18.61 -4.65 -6.34
C ASP A 70 -19.28 -5.77 -5.55
N SER A 71 -20.60 -5.93 -5.75
CA SER A 71 -21.43 -6.85 -5.00
C SER A 71 -21.09 -8.33 -5.24
N ASN A 72 -20.39 -8.64 -6.32
CA ASN A 72 -20.01 -10.03 -6.65
C ASN A 72 -18.67 -10.44 -6.02
N LYS A 73 -17.96 -9.50 -5.41
CA LYS A 73 -16.68 -9.79 -4.79
C LYS A 73 -16.83 -10.32 -3.37
N ARG A 74 -16.04 -11.33 -3.04
CA ARG A 74 -15.85 -11.81 -1.67
C ARG A 74 -15.00 -10.77 -0.88
N GLY A 75 -15.31 -10.54 0.40
CA GLY A 75 -14.66 -9.56 1.26
C GLY A 75 -15.27 -8.17 1.12
N SER A 76 -14.44 -7.13 1.10
CA SER A 76 -14.89 -5.76 0.90
C SER A 76 -15.54 -5.57 -0.48
N GLN A 77 -16.73 -4.99 -0.51
CA GLN A 77 -17.50 -4.73 -1.73
C GLN A 77 -17.38 -3.28 -2.21
N ARG A 78 -16.50 -2.49 -1.61
CA ARG A 78 -16.20 -1.12 -2.04
C ARG A 78 -14.88 -1.12 -2.80
N LYS A 79 -14.93 -0.86 -4.09
CA LYS A 79 -13.75 -0.71 -4.94
C LYS A 79 -13.38 0.75 -5.09
N TYR A 80 -12.18 1.11 -4.66
CA TYR A 80 -11.65 2.45 -4.78
C TYR A 80 -10.68 2.56 -5.97
N PRO A 81 -10.47 3.77 -6.51
CA PRO A 81 -9.47 3.98 -7.56
C PRO A 81 -8.06 3.56 -7.10
N THR A 82 -7.27 2.99 -8.01
CA THR A 82 -5.84 2.73 -7.78
C THR A 82 -5.12 4.03 -7.43
N GLY A 83 -4.26 4.02 -6.43
CA GLY A 83 -3.60 5.20 -5.89
C GLY A 83 -4.33 5.84 -4.70
N THR A 84 -5.56 5.40 -4.39
CA THR A 84 -6.26 5.82 -3.16
C THR A 84 -5.43 5.49 -1.94
N CYS A 85 -5.33 6.45 -1.00
CA CYS A 85 -4.60 6.28 0.26
C CYS A 85 -5.50 6.49 1.46
N ALA A 86 -5.30 5.70 2.52
CA ALA A 86 -5.94 5.87 3.82
C ALA A 86 -4.87 5.88 4.93
N ILE A 87 -5.08 6.69 5.98
CA ILE A 87 -4.18 6.70 7.14
C ILE A 87 -4.81 5.92 8.29
N MET A 88 -4.01 5.02 8.87
CA MET A 88 -4.32 4.31 10.10
C MET A 88 -3.31 4.67 11.18
N ASN A 89 -3.79 5.13 12.32
CA ASN A 89 -2.94 5.56 13.42
C ASN A 89 -2.30 4.35 14.12
N GLY A 90 -1.00 4.29 14.13
CA GLY A 90 -0.24 3.31 14.90
C GLY A 90 0.09 3.79 16.32
N THR A 91 1.15 3.24 16.92
CA THR A 91 1.70 3.63 18.21
C THR A 91 3.07 4.29 18.03
N ASN A 92 3.58 4.94 19.08
CA ASN A 92 4.95 5.50 19.13
C ASN A 92 5.28 6.46 17.95
N ASN A 93 4.36 7.35 17.59
CA ASN A 93 4.50 8.29 16.46
C ASN A 93 4.67 7.59 15.09
N VAL A 94 4.16 6.40 14.95
CA VAL A 94 4.07 5.69 13.66
C VAL A 94 2.63 5.76 13.16
N ASN A 95 2.45 6.15 11.91
CA ASN A 95 1.19 6.04 11.19
C ASN A 95 1.39 5.17 9.95
N TYR A 96 0.38 4.43 9.60
CA TYR A 96 0.39 3.58 8.41
C TYR A 96 -0.40 4.24 7.28
N VAL A 97 0.20 4.32 6.11
CA VAL A 97 -0.47 4.79 4.88
C VAL A 97 -0.81 3.56 4.05
N LEU A 98 -2.08 3.19 4.04
CA LEU A 98 -2.57 2.13 3.16
C LEU A 98 -2.68 2.68 1.75
N TRP A 99 -1.97 2.08 0.81
CA TRP A 99 -1.87 2.54 -0.57
C TRP A 99 -2.45 1.51 -1.53
N ALA A 100 -3.59 1.80 -2.15
CA ALA A 100 -4.25 0.95 -3.14
C ALA A 100 -3.40 0.83 -4.40
N LEU A 101 -2.56 -0.20 -4.48
CA LEU A 101 -1.61 -0.43 -5.57
C LEU A 101 -2.13 -1.42 -6.62
N SER A 102 -2.86 -2.45 -6.19
CA SER A 102 -3.30 -3.53 -7.08
C SER A 102 -4.82 -3.63 -7.13
N ASP A 103 -5.33 -3.95 -8.30
CA ASP A 103 -6.72 -4.30 -8.51
C ASP A 103 -6.89 -5.82 -8.51
N PHE A 104 -8.09 -6.30 -8.19
CA PHE A 104 -8.46 -7.70 -8.32
C PHE A 104 -9.34 -7.90 -9.55
N ASN A 105 -9.05 -8.96 -10.32
CA ASN A 105 -9.97 -9.45 -11.30
C ASN A 105 -11.13 -10.25 -10.64
N GLN A 106 -12.09 -10.71 -11.44
CA GLN A 106 -13.26 -11.44 -10.98
C GLN A 106 -12.96 -12.72 -10.17
N VAL A 107 -11.72 -13.25 -10.24
CA VAL A 107 -11.28 -14.43 -9.50
C VAL A 107 -10.29 -14.12 -8.38
N ASN A 108 -10.30 -12.90 -7.86
CA ASN A 108 -9.40 -12.39 -6.81
C ASN A 108 -7.90 -12.54 -7.11
N VAL A 109 -7.52 -12.40 -8.37
CA VAL A 109 -6.12 -12.34 -8.76
C VAL A 109 -5.69 -10.89 -8.89
N ALA A 110 -4.74 -10.49 -8.07
CA ALA A 110 -4.18 -9.13 -8.10
C ALA A 110 -3.50 -8.86 -9.44
N HIS A 111 -3.73 -7.68 -10.00
CA HIS A 111 -3.14 -7.21 -11.23
C HIS A 111 -2.78 -5.73 -11.11
N ALA A 112 -1.60 -5.36 -11.62
CA ALA A 112 -1.20 -3.97 -11.80
C ALA A 112 -0.29 -3.87 -13.04
N THR A 113 -0.43 -2.81 -13.83
CA THR A 113 0.49 -2.51 -14.94
C THR A 113 1.59 -1.57 -14.44
N LYS A 114 2.68 -1.45 -15.21
CA LYS A 114 3.75 -0.49 -14.90
C LYS A 114 3.20 0.94 -14.85
N GLU A 115 2.34 1.30 -15.77
CA GLU A 115 1.71 2.62 -15.86
C GLU A 115 0.83 2.89 -14.63
N SER A 116 0.06 1.88 -14.19
CA SER A 116 -0.77 2.02 -12.99
C SER A 116 0.06 2.17 -11.71
N VAL A 117 1.21 1.49 -11.63
CA VAL A 117 2.16 1.65 -10.52
C VAL A 117 2.73 3.06 -10.48
N ILE A 118 3.19 3.61 -11.63
CA ILE A 118 3.72 4.97 -11.69
C ILE A 118 2.65 5.99 -11.30
N SER A 119 1.46 5.90 -11.92
CA SER A 119 0.36 6.83 -11.64
C SER A 119 -0.07 6.78 -10.17
N SER A 120 -0.16 5.58 -9.59
CA SER A 120 -0.53 5.41 -8.18
C SER A 120 0.57 5.92 -7.23
N LEU A 121 1.84 5.80 -7.60
CA LEU A 121 2.96 6.32 -6.83
C LEU A 121 2.96 7.85 -6.79
N VAL A 122 2.63 8.51 -7.90
CA VAL A 122 2.43 9.97 -7.95
C VAL A 122 1.35 10.40 -6.96
N LEU A 123 0.20 9.71 -6.96
CA LEU A 123 -0.88 9.98 -6.02
C LEU A 123 -0.48 9.74 -4.56
N LEU A 124 0.31 8.69 -4.30
CA LEU A 124 0.87 8.43 -2.97
C LEU A 124 1.79 9.58 -2.52
N LEU A 125 2.69 10.05 -3.39
CA LEU A 125 3.61 11.14 -3.05
C LEU A 125 2.86 12.45 -2.78
N ASP A 126 1.85 12.78 -3.58
CA ASP A 126 0.97 13.93 -3.33
C ASP A 126 0.22 13.79 -2.00
N PHE A 127 -0.32 12.60 -1.72
CA PHE A 127 -0.99 12.32 -0.45
C PHE A 127 -0.04 12.47 0.74
N VAL A 128 1.13 11.85 0.70
CA VAL A 128 2.15 11.95 1.76
C VAL A 128 2.55 13.41 1.96
N ASN A 129 2.79 14.14 0.89
CA ASN A 129 3.19 15.55 0.96
C ASN A 129 2.14 16.44 1.63
N THR A 130 0.86 16.17 1.38
CA THR A 130 -0.26 16.93 1.98
C THR A 130 -0.56 16.53 3.43
N GLN A 131 -0.26 15.30 3.83
CA GLN A 131 -0.60 14.78 5.17
C GLN A 131 0.58 14.79 6.14
N SER A 132 1.84 14.76 5.65
CA SER A 132 3.01 14.46 6.48
C SER A 132 3.61 15.65 7.21
N GLN A 133 3.32 16.87 6.83
CA GLN A 133 3.93 18.08 7.43
C GLN A 133 5.48 17.96 7.64
N GLY A 134 6.17 17.21 6.77
CA GLY A 134 7.61 16.98 6.86
C GLY A 134 8.02 15.73 7.64
N ASP A 135 7.11 14.80 7.90
CA ASP A 135 7.40 13.50 8.51
C ASP A 135 8.29 12.63 7.61
N GLU A 136 8.89 11.58 8.20
CA GLU A 136 9.65 10.58 7.44
C GLU A 136 8.71 9.53 6.85
N CYS A 137 8.74 9.37 5.53
CA CYS A 137 7.96 8.36 4.81
C CYS A 137 8.83 7.16 4.44
N TYR A 138 8.31 5.95 4.63
CA TYR A 138 8.96 4.69 4.30
C TYR A 138 8.12 3.92 3.29
N ILE A 139 8.59 3.85 2.04
CA ILE A 139 7.91 3.17 0.93
C ILE A 139 8.61 1.84 0.66
N PRO A 140 7.94 0.69 0.77
CA PRO A 140 8.54 -0.59 0.43
C PRO A 140 8.74 -0.70 -1.09
N LEU A 141 9.68 -1.56 -1.50
CA LEU A 141 9.83 -1.93 -2.90
C LEU A 141 8.54 -2.64 -3.36
N ALA A 142 7.72 -1.93 -4.11
CA ALA A 142 6.38 -2.33 -4.48
C ALA A 142 6.30 -2.90 -5.90
N GLY A 143 5.32 -3.76 -6.17
CA GLY A 143 5.10 -4.31 -7.51
C GLY A 143 5.88 -5.59 -7.83
N THR A 144 6.82 -6.02 -6.98
CA THR A 144 7.69 -7.19 -7.24
C THR A 144 7.13 -8.51 -6.68
N GLY A 145 6.03 -8.45 -5.96
CA GLY A 145 5.45 -9.59 -5.26
C GLY A 145 4.13 -10.06 -5.84
N MET A 146 3.17 -10.33 -4.95
CA MET A 146 1.85 -10.88 -5.31
C MET A 146 0.93 -9.90 -6.05
N SER A 147 1.30 -8.62 -6.21
CA SER A 147 0.60 -7.66 -7.08
C SER A 147 0.70 -8.01 -8.58
N ARG A 148 1.50 -9.04 -8.92
CA ARG A 148 1.66 -9.57 -10.29
C ARG A 148 1.88 -8.48 -11.34
N THR A 149 2.59 -7.43 -10.99
CA THR A 149 3.19 -6.57 -12.00
C THR A 149 4.28 -7.37 -12.69
N SER A 150 4.50 -7.16 -13.95
CA SER A 150 5.64 -7.76 -14.66
C SER A 150 6.99 -7.13 -14.29
N LEU A 151 7.02 -6.26 -13.27
CA LEU A 151 8.22 -5.54 -12.87
C LEU A 151 9.20 -6.44 -12.10
N SER A 152 10.43 -6.51 -12.58
CA SER A 152 11.54 -7.02 -11.80
C SER A 152 11.84 -6.10 -10.60
N HIS A 153 12.59 -6.60 -9.62
CA HIS A 153 13.01 -5.81 -8.46
C HIS A 153 13.81 -4.55 -8.88
N LYS A 154 14.65 -4.67 -9.90
CA LYS A 154 15.42 -3.55 -10.45
C LYS A 154 14.51 -2.50 -11.10
N GLU A 155 13.56 -2.93 -11.92
CA GLU A 155 12.61 -2.01 -12.57
C GLU A 155 11.71 -1.32 -11.56
N SER A 156 11.27 -2.03 -10.51
CA SER A 156 10.50 -1.43 -9.43
C SER A 156 11.32 -0.37 -8.70
N LEU A 157 12.55 -0.67 -8.29
CA LEU A 157 13.44 0.28 -7.63
C LEU A 157 13.70 1.50 -8.50
N HIS A 158 14.04 1.28 -9.78
CA HIS A 158 14.27 2.38 -10.74
C HIS A 158 13.03 3.25 -10.90
N THR A 159 11.84 2.63 -11.05
CA THR A 159 10.57 3.34 -11.18
C THR A 159 10.29 4.22 -9.95
N ILE A 160 10.45 3.66 -8.74
CA ILE A 160 10.21 4.40 -7.49
C ILE A 160 11.19 5.57 -7.36
N LEU A 161 12.50 5.31 -7.54
CA LEU A 161 13.51 6.36 -7.39
C LEU A 161 13.36 7.46 -8.43
N SER A 162 13.10 7.12 -9.69
CA SER A 162 12.89 8.11 -10.76
C SER A 162 11.65 8.96 -10.50
N THR A 163 10.56 8.36 -10.01
CA THR A 163 9.34 9.11 -9.68
C THR A 163 9.58 10.05 -8.48
N ILE A 164 10.30 9.59 -7.44
CA ILE A 164 10.66 10.45 -6.30
C ILE A 164 11.55 11.61 -6.76
N ASP A 165 12.49 11.35 -7.65
CA ASP A 165 13.40 12.40 -8.16
C ASP A 165 12.65 13.47 -8.97
N LEU A 166 11.69 13.08 -9.79
CA LEU A 166 10.79 14.01 -10.48
C LEU A 166 9.93 14.84 -9.53
N TYR A 167 9.62 14.29 -8.36
CA TYR A 167 8.81 14.95 -7.33
C TYR A 167 9.65 15.74 -6.30
N ARG A 168 10.97 15.69 -6.38
CA ARG A 168 11.90 16.21 -5.36
C ARG A 168 11.57 17.63 -4.90
N GLU A 169 11.28 18.54 -5.83
CA GLU A 169 11.01 19.95 -5.50
C GLU A 169 9.68 20.16 -4.75
N LYS A 170 8.77 19.22 -4.84
CA LYS A 170 7.46 19.27 -4.16
C LYS A 170 7.46 18.57 -2.81
N LEU A 171 8.40 17.65 -2.56
CA LEU A 171 8.45 16.87 -1.33
C LEU A 171 8.98 17.71 -0.17
N VAL A 172 8.20 17.79 0.91
CA VAL A 172 8.56 18.52 2.13
C VAL A 172 9.30 17.62 3.13
N GLY A 173 9.04 16.32 3.11
CA GLY A 173 9.59 15.33 4.03
C GLY A 173 10.73 14.49 3.43
N ILE A 174 11.22 13.54 4.23
CA ILE A 174 12.20 12.54 3.81
C ILE A 174 11.44 11.31 3.32
N VAL A 175 11.75 10.85 2.11
CA VAL A 175 11.22 9.59 1.57
C VAL A 175 12.33 8.55 1.54
N ASN A 176 12.10 7.45 2.25
CA ASN A 176 12.99 6.30 2.35
C ASN A 176 12.41 5.13 1.56
N VAL A 177 13.15 4.57 0.62
CA VAL A 177 12.76 3.33 -0.06
C VAL A 177 13.29 2.14 0.73
N VAL A 178 12.38 1.25 1.14
CA VAL A 178 12.70 0.09 1.99
C VAL A 178 12.80 -1.16 1.13
N ILE A 179 13.95 -1.82 1.19
CA ILE A 179 14.20 -3.08 0.48
C ILE A 179 14.21 -4.21 1.52
N TYR A 180 13.36 -5.23 1.29
CA TYR A 180 13.35 -6.42 2.12
C TYR A 180 14.72 -7.11 2.10
N ASN A 181 15.20 -7.54 3.26
CA ASN A 181 16.55 -8.10 3.38
C ASN A 181 16.81 -9.30 2.45
N GLY A 182 15.80 -10.14 2.22
CA GLY A 182 15.85 -11.26 1.28
C GLY A 182 15.94 -10.86 -0.20
N ASP A 183 15.68 -9.60 -0.54
CA ASP A 183 15.71 -9.09 -1.92
C ASP A 183 16.94 -8.21 -2.20
N LYS A 184 17.80 -8.00 -1.22
CA LYS A 184 19.00 -7.15 -1.36
C LYS A 184 19.91 -7.57 -2.50
N SER A 185 20.04 -8.87 -2.74
CA SER A 185 20.86 -9.39 -3.85
C SER A 185 20.26 -9.18 -5.24
N LYS A 186 18.98 -8.84 -5.31
CA LYS A 186 18.24 -8.63 -6.56
C LYS A 186 18.25 -7.19 -7.04
N VAL A 187 18.75 -6.26 -6.22
CA VAL A 187 18.78 -4.82 -6.51
C VAL A 187 20.12 -4.22 -6.13
N SER A 188 20.50 -3.15 -6.81
CA SER A 188 21.68 -2.36 -6.48
C SER A 188 21.34 -0.87 -6.56
N ILE A 189 21.94 -0.06 -5.70
CA ILE A 189 21.85 1.40 -5.79
C ILE A 189 22.49 1.95 -7.07
N PHE A 190 23.30 1.15 -7.74
CA PHE A 190 23.93 1.48 -9.03
C PHE A 190 23.04 1.08 -10.23
N ASP A 191 21.90 0.42 -10.01
CA ASP A 191 20.90 0.07 -11.05
C ASP A 191 19.99 1.28 -11.37
N ARG A 192 20.56 2.50 -11.40
CA ARG A 192 19.86 3.76 -11.71
C ARG A 192 19.80 4.00 -13.20
#